data_45e1541772c11c44d68e9f6c79daaa26
#
_entry.id   45e1541772c11c44d68e9f6c79daaa26
#
_cell.length_a   1.000
_cell.length_b   1.000
_cell.length_c   1.000
_cell.angle_alpha   90.00
_cell.angle_beta   90.00
_cell.angle_gamma   90.00
#
_symmetry.space_group_name_H-M   'P 1'
#
loop_
_entity.id
_entity.type
_entity.pdbx_description
1 polymer ?
#
loop_
_entity_poly.entity_id
_entity_poly.type
_entity_poly.pdbx_seq_one_letter_code
_entity_poly.pdbx_strand_id
1 'polypeptide(L)'
;QLGDLGRSGTRSWRFGPGITWAAFDIPRVLQEVKAEKARTEGALAEYEQTVLEALEDAEGALNAYGRNAAERDHRERAARASADAVKLARMRFDAGISDFETVLETERSLLQSEDQLVQARTQAATSLIAVYKALGGGWVGSDDASAVATPPSP
;
A
#
# COMPACT_ATOMS: atom_id res chain seq x y z
N GLN A 1 -34.51 72.43 -13.57
CA GLN A 1 -35.85 72.55 -12.95
C GLN A 1 -35.98 71.35 -12.00
N LEU A 2 -35.88 71.63 -10.69
CA LEU A 2 -35.94 70.68 -9.61
C LEU A 2 -37.34 70.34 -9.10
N GLY A 3 -38.36 70.57 -9.95
CA GLY A 3 -39.79 70.54 -9.61
C GLY A 3 -40.49 69.20 -9.80
N ASP A 4 -39.84 68.19 -10.36
CA ASP A 4 -40.49 66.91 -10.71
C ASP A 4 -40.12 65.74 -9.83
N LEU A 5 -39.40 65.95 -8.73
CA LEU A 5 -38.93 64.83 -7.83
C LEU A 5 -39.99 64.35 -6.83
N GLY A 6 -41.27 64.76 -7.00
CA GLY A 6 -42.36 64.41 -6.07
C GLY A 6 -43.65 63.91 -6.70
N ARG A 7 -43.70 63.65 -8.01
CA ARG A 7 -44.94 63.17 -8.64
C ARG A 7 -45.08 61.66 -8.43
N SER A 8 -46.13 61.32 -7.71
CA SER A 8 -46.62 59.99 -7.43
C SER A 8 -47.10 59.24 -8.70
N GLY A 9 -46.16 58.75 -9.53
CA GLY A 9 -46.52 58.07 -10.77
C GLY A 9 -45.49 57.05 -11.24
N THR A 10 -44.30 57.01 -10.60
CA THR A 10 -43.17 56.18 -11.07
C THR A 10 -42.85 54.97 -10.18
N ARG A 11 -43.74 54.65 -9.24
CA ARG A 11 -43.59 53.35 -8.49
C ARG A 11 -44.49 52.33 -9.15
N SER A 12 -43.96 51.62 -10.16
CA SER A 12 -44.59 50.41 -10.69
C SER A 12 -44.16 49.22 -9.88
N TRP A 13 -45.04 48.68 -9.09
CA TRP A 13 -44.87 47.41 -8.43
C TRP A 13 -45.48 46.34 -9.35
N ARG A 14 -44.66 45.39 -9.77
CA ARG A 14 -45.15 44.21 -10.49
C ARG A 14 -45.09 43.03 -9.53
N PHE A 15 -46.20 42.67 -8.94
CA PHE A 15 -46.38 41.45 -8.17
C PHE A 15 -47.09 40.46 -9.10
N GLY A 16 -46.38 39.36 -9.43
CA GLY A 16 -46.96 38.28 -10.22
C GLY A 16 -46.41 36.97 -9.70
N PRO A 17 -47.24 35.98 -9.35
CA PRO A 17 -46.77 34.63 -9.10
C PRO A 17 -46.20 34.08 -10.41
N GLY A 18 -44.89 33.80 -10.45
CA GLY A 18 -44.25 33.13 -11.59
C GLY A 18 -44.32 31.63 -11.34
N ILE A 19 -45.16 30.91 -12.06
CA ILE A 19 -45.14 29.45 -12.11
C ILE A 19 -44.24 29.05 -13.29
N THR A 20 -43.05 28.58 -13.01
CA THR A 20 -42.15 28.00 -14.02
C THR A 20 -42.47 26.52 -14.11
N TRP A 21 -43.17 26.11 -15.14
CA TRP A 21 -43.51 24.73 -15.37
C TRP A 21 -42.70 24.17 -16.55
N ALA A 22 -41.87 23.18 -16.29
CA ALA A 22 -41.01 22.52 -17.30
C ALA A 22 -41.74 21.40 -18.10
N ALA A 23 -43.06 21.56 -18.35
CA ALA A 23 -43.86 20.53 -19.00
C ALA A 23 -43.38 20.17 -20.41
N PHE A 24 -42.64 21.04 -21.08
CA PHE A 24 -42.07 20.80 -22.42
C PHE A 24 -40.62 20.32 -22.38
N ASP A 25 -40.01 20.18 -21.18
CA ASP A 25 -38.62 19.76 -20.98
C ASP A 25 -38.50 18.25 -20.63
N ILE A 26 -39.60 17.50 -20.74
CA ILE A 26 -39.66 16.06 -20.45
C ILE A 26 -38.50 15.26 -21.14
N PRO A 27 -38.19 15.49 -22.44
CA PRO A 27 -37.11 14.77 -23.11
C PRO A 27 -35.75 15.07 -22.48
N ARG A 28 -35.49 16.28 -22.00
CA ARG A 28 -34.25 16.69 -21.34
C ARG A 28 -34.11 16.00 -19.98
N VAL A 29 -35.17 16.02 -19.17
CA VAL A 29 -35.20 15.36 -17.86
C VAL A 29 -34.98 13.85 -17.99
N LEU A 30 -35.58 13.22 -19.02
CA LEU A 30 -35.35 11.79 -19.28
C LEU A 30 -33.89 11.48 -19.66
N GLN A 31 -33.24 12.35 -20.43
CA GLN A 31 -31.81 12.18 -20.75
C GLN A 31 -30.93 12.44 -19.55
N GLU A 32 -31.26 13.38 -18.68
CA GLU A 32 -30.58 13.60 -17.42
C GLU A 32 -30.65 12.37 -16.50
N VAL A 33 -31.83 11.77 -16.35
CA VAL A 33 -32.01 10.51 -15.60
C VAL A 33 -31.19 9.37 -16.20
N LYS A 34 -31.14 9.26 -17.54
CA LYS A 34 -30.30 8.25 -18.21
C LYS A 34 -28.81 8.51 -17.96
N ALA A 35 -28.38 9.77 -18.01
CA ALA A 35 -27.00 10.12 -17.74
C ALA A 35 -26.60 9.78 -16.29
N GLU A 36 -27.47 10.07 -15.31
CA GLU A 36 -27.21 9.73 -13.90
C GLU A 36 -27.18 8.19 -13.68
N LYS A 37 -28.04 7.44 -14.36
CA LYS A 37 -27.97 5.98 -14.33
C LYS A 37 -26.65 5.45 -14.89
N ALA A 38 -26.20 5.96 -16.03
CA ALA A 38 -24.94 5.59 -16.62
C ALA A 38 -23.74 5.95 -15.71
N ARG A 39 -23.80 7.10 -15.01
CA ARG A 39 -22.79 7.47 -14.00
C ARG A 39 -22.77 6.51 -12.82
N THR A 40 -23.95 6.09 -12.36
CA THR A 40 -24.06 5.12 -11.27
C THR A 40 -23.48 3.75 -11.67
N GLU A 41 -23.76 3.29 -12.88
CA GLU A 41 -23.18 2.05 -13.43
C GLU A 41 -21.66 2.16 -13.57
N GLY A 42 -21.17 3.33 -14.04
CA GLY A 42 -19.73 3.60 -14.09
C GLY A 42 -19.06 3.60 -12.71
N ALA A 43 -19.68 4.24 -11.72
CA ALA A 43 -19.16 4.23 -10.36
C ALA A 43 -19.17 2.83 -9.71
N LEU A 44 -20.15 2.00 -10.04
CA LEU A 44 -20.17 0.60 -9.59
C LEU A 44 -19.02 -0.19 -10.22
N ALA A 45 -18.79 -0.05 -11.52
CA ALA A 45 -17.69 -0.72 -12.21
C ALA A 45 -16.32 -0.27 -11.67
N GLU A 46 -16.14 1.01 -11.34
CA GLU A 46 -14.94 1.53 -10.71
C GLU A 46 -14.72 0.97 -9.30
N TYR A 47 -15.80 0.83 -8.52
CA TYR A 47 -15.75 0.18 -7.22
C TYR A 47 -15.34 -1.29 -7.33
N GLU A 48 -15.95 -2.05 -8.25
CA GLU A 48 -15.59 -3.45 -8.49
C GLU A 48 -14.13 -3.58 -8.92
N GLN A 49 -13.65 -2.72 -9.81
CA GLN A 49 -12.25 -2.68 -10.21
C GLN A 49 -11.32 -2.44 -9.02
N THR A 50 -11.63 -1.46 -8.18
CA THR A 50 -10.82 -1.14 -6.98
C THR A 50 -10.74 -2.32 -6.01
N VAL A 51 -11.85 -3.06 -5.83
CA VAL A 51 -11.87 -4.26 -4.99
C VAL A 51 -10.99 -5.37 -5.57
N LEU A 52 -11.05 -5.58 -6.89
CA LEU A 52 -10.23 -6.59 -7.57
C LEU A 52 -8.73 -6.24 -7.49
N GLU A 53 -8.36 -4.99 -7.68
CA GLU A 53 -6.98 -4.50 -7.52
C GLU A 53 -6.48 -4.69 -6.09
N ALA A 54 -7.30 -4.40 -5.09
CA ALA A 54 -6.92 -4.61 -3.69
C ALA A 54 -6.71 -6.10 -3.35
N LEU A 55 -7.51 -6.99 -3.94
CA LEU A 55 -7.33 -8.45 -3.80
C LEU A 55 -6.06 -8.93 -4.50
N GLU A 56 -5.78 -8.44 -5.71
CA GLU A 56 -4.57 -8.76 -6.45
C GLU A 56 -3.33 -8.32 -5.69
N ASP A 57 -3.32 -7.11 -5.13
CA ASP A 57 -2.24 -6.60 -4.30
C ASP A 57 -2.01 -7.45 -3.05
N ALA A 58 -3.07 -7.85 -2.37
CA ALA A 58 -2.99 -8.69 -1.18
C ALA A 58 -2.45 -10.09 -1.51
N GLU A 59 -2.97 -10.75 -2.54
CA GLU A 59 -2.48 -12.05 -3.00
C GLU A 59 -1.03 -11.99 -3.49
N GLY A 60 -0.69 -10.94 -4.24
CA GLY A 60 0.67 -10.68 -4.72
C GLY A 60 1.66 -10.54 -3.57
N ALA A 61 1.30 -9.75 -2.55
CA ALA A 61 2.12 -9.55 -1.36
C ALA A 61 2.30 -10.84 -0.54
N LEU A 62 1.23 -11.62 -0.33
CA LEU A 62 1.28 -12.90 0.38
C LEU A 62 2.18 -13.91 -0.34
N ASN A 63 2.04 -14.03 -1.66
CA ASN A 63 2.86 -14.91 -2.48
C ASN A 63 4.34 -14.49 -2.46
N ALA A 64 4.62 -13.19 -2.53
CA ALA A 64 5.98 -12.66 -2.43
C ALA A 64 6.60 -12.97 -1.06
N TYR A 65 5.87 -12.75 0.02
CA TYR A 65 6.31 -13.11 1.37
C TYR A 65 6.60 -14.59 1.52
N GLY A 66 5.72 -15.47 1.03
CA GLY A 66 5.93 -16.92 1.08
C GLY A 66 7.22 -17.36 0.38
N ARG A 67 7.49 -16.82 -0.82
CA ARG A 67 8.73 -17.11 -1.56
C ARG A 67 9.97 -16.58 -0.84
N ASN A 68 9.92 -15.33 -0.35
CA ASN A 68 11.05 -14.72 0.32
C ASN A 68 11.35 -15.37 1.68
N ALA A 69 10.33 -15.84 2.41
CA ALA A 69 10.51 -16.59 3.63
C ALA A 69 11.18 -17.97 3.36
N ALA A 70 10.76 -18.68 2.32
CA ALA A 70 11.40 -19.93 1.92
C ALA A 70 12.85 -19.70 1.47
N GLU A 71 13.12 -18.64 0.70
CA GLU A 71 14.49 -18.29 0.28
C GLU A 71 15.39 -17.98 1.50
N ARG A 72 14.91 -17.22 2.47
CA ARG A 72 15.62 -16.97 3.73
C ARG A 72 16.01 -18.27 4.41
N ASP A 73 15.09 -19.23 4.51
CA ASP A 73 15.36 -20.52 5.16
C ASP A 73 16.37 -21.35 4.37
N HIS A 74 16.36 -21.28 3.04
CA HIS A 74 17.39 -21.92 2.20
C HIS A 74 18.76 -21.29 2.40
N ARG A 75 18.86 -19.94 2.44
CA ARG A 75 20.11 -19.21 2.67
C ARG A 75 20.65 -19.45 4.06
N GLU A 76 19.79 -19.58 5.06
CA GLU A 76 20.22 -19.93 6.42
C GLU A 76 20.86 -21.31 6.48
N ARG A 77 20.28 -22.30 5.83
CA ARG A 77 20.88 -23.64 5.74
C ARG A 77 22.23 -23.63 4.98
N ALA A 78 22.31 -22.85 3.90
CA ALA A 78 23.53 -22.70 3.13
C ALA A 78 24.66 -22.06 3.96
N ALA A 79 24.37 -20.97 4.69
CA ALA A 79 25.33 -20.30 5.55
C ALA A 79 25.83 -21.23 6.67
N ARG A 80 24.94 -22.01 7.29
CA ARG A 80 25.34 -23.03 8.28
C ARG A 80 26.27 -24.12 7.68
N ALA A 81 25.92 -24.61 6.49
CA ALA A 81 26.77 -25.60 5.82
C ALA A 81 28.15 -25.04 5.45
N SER A 82 28.21 -23.78 4.99
CA SER A 82 29.49 -23.09 4.73
C SER A 82 30.31 -22.91 6.00
N ALA A 83 29.67 -22.55 7.14
CA ALA A 83 30.35 -22.47 8.43
C ALA A 83 30.95 -23.80 8.90
N ASP A 84 30.22 -24.89 8.67
CA ASP A 84 30.74 -26.24 8.98
C ASP A 84 31.88 -26.64 8.04
N ALA A 85 31.83 -26.23 6.77
CA ALA A 85 32.92 -26.45 5.82
C ALA A 85 34.21 -25.73 6.25
N VAL A 86 34.11 -24.45 6.74
CA VAL A 86 35.25 -23.72 7.30
C VAL A 86 35.86 -24.46 8.50
N LYS A 87 35.01 -24.94 9.42
CA LYS A 87 35.52 -25.73 10.58
C LYS A 87 36.30 -26.95 10.13
N LEU A 88 35.76 -27.68 9.15
CA LEU A 88 36.42 -28.86 8.61
C LEU A 88 37.73 -28.52 7.90
N ALA A 89 37.73 -27.43 7.09
CA ALA A 89 38.96 -26.99 6.41
C ALA A 89 40.06 -26.61 7.39
N ARG A 90 39.73 -25.90 8.47
CA ARG A 90 40.68 -25.54 9.53
C ARG A 90 41.24 -26.83 10.23
N MET A 91 40.37 -27.77 10.62
CA MET A 91 40.80 -29.01 11.22
C MET A 91 41.77 -29.82 10.31
N ARG A 92 41.52 -29.82 8.99
CA ARG A 92 42.37 -30.51 8.01
C ARG A 92 43.72 -29.80 7.84
N PHE A 93 43.70 -28.48 7.85
CA PHE A 93 44.93 -27.67 7.81
C PHE A 93 45.77 -27.91 9.06
N ASP A 94 45.17 -27.87 10.27
CA ASP A 94 45.86 -28.11 11.54
C ASP A 94 46.47 -29.52 11.61
N ALA A 95 45.81 -30.49 10.95
CA ALA A 95 46.32 -31.86 10.81
C ALA A 95 47.40 -32.01 9.69
N GLY A 96 47.74 -30.94 8.97
CA GLY A 96 48.68 -30.98 7.86
C GLY A 96 48.18 -31.70 6.60
N ILE A 97 46.86 -31.90 6.46
CA ILE A 97 46.24 -32.66 5.35
C ILE A 97 45.89 -31.76 4.17
N SER A 98 45.61 -30.46 4.41
CA SER A 98 45.26 -29.46 3.37
C SER A 98 46.13 -28.21 3.52
N ASP A 99 46.19 -27.44 2.46
CA ASP A 99 46.86 -26.14 2.42
C ASP A 99 46.01 -25.01 2.99
N PHE A 100 46.65 -23.90 3.27
CA PHE A 100 45.98 -22.68 3.81
C PHE A 100 45.07 -22.03 2.78
N GLU A 101 45.33 -22.21 1.48
CA GLU A 101 44.50 -21.70 0.39
C GLU A 101 43.07 -22.25 0.48
N THR A 102 42.92 -23.55 0.78
CA THR A 102 41.62 -24.19 1.01
C THR A 102 40.85 -23.55 2.17
N VAL A 103 41.53 -23.15 3.25
CA VAL A 103 40.88 -22.42 4.37
C VAL A 103 40.38 -21.04 3.91
N LEU A 104 41.23 -20.29 3.20
CA LEU A 104 40.84 -18.97 2.69
C LEU A 104 39.68 -19.04 1.70
N GLU A 105 39.63 -20.05 0.82
CA GLU A 105 38.54 -20.21 -0.14
C GLU A 105 37.21 -20.56 0.56
N THR A 106 37.26 -21.43 1.56
CA THR A 106 36.06 -21.77 2.36
C THR A 106 35.58 -20.61 3.21
N GLU A 107 36.48 -19.79 3.76
CA GLU A 107 36.10 -18.55 4.46
C GLU A 107 35.46 -17.51 3.55
N ARG A 108 35.96 -17.31 2.33
CA ARG A 108 35.32 -16.45 1.33
C ARG A 108 33.91 -16.94 0.98
N SER A 109 33.75 -18.27 0.81
CA SER A 109 32.45 -18.87 0.54
C SER A 109 31.46 -18.66 1.71
N LEU A 110 31.94 -18.76 2.95
CA LEU A 110 31.14 -18.46 4.14
C LEU A 110 30.68 -16.99 4.13
N LEU A 111 31.58 -16.04 3.97
CA LEU A 111 31.24 -14.60 3.92
C LEU A 111 30.20 -14.30 2.83
N GLN A 112 30.33 -14.91 1.65
CA GLN A 112 29.37 -14.77 0.57
C GLN A 112 28.00 -15.36 0.96
N SER A 113 27.97 -16.51 1.64
CA SER A 113 26.73 -17.15 2.08
C SER A 113 26.03 -16.33 3.19
N GLU A 114 26.80 -15.75 4.09
CA GLU A 114 26.29 -14.86 5.14
C GLU A 114 25.71 -13.57 4.57
N ASP A 115 26.38 -12.96 3.60
CA ASP A 115 25.87 -11.77 2.91
C ASP A 115 24.54 -12.06 2.20
N GLN A 116 24.46 -13.18 1.48
CA GLN A 116 23.21 -13.64 0.85
C GLN A 116 22.09 -13.89 1.86
N LEU A 117 22.43 -14.43 3.05
CA LEU A 117 21.46 -14.62 4.12
C LEU A 117 20.93 -13.29 4.66
N VAL A 118 21.80 -12.30 4.87
CA VAL A 118 21.39 -10.97 5.32
C VAL A 118 20.45 -10.31 4.31
N GLN A 119 20.77 -10.40 3.02
CA GLN A 119 19.90 -9.90 1.94
C GLN A 119 18.54 -10.60 1.94
N ALA A 120 18.51 -11.93 2.06
CA ALA A 120 17.27 -12.71 2.10
C ALA A 120 16.41 -12.38 3.34
N ARG A 121 17.03 -12.16 4.50
CA ARG A 121 16.34 -11.71 5.73
C ARG A 121 15.69 -10.33 5.53
N THR A 122 16.44 -9.39 4.94
CA THR A 122 15.93 -8.06 4.63
C THR A 122 14.75 -8.13 3.66
N GLN A 123 14.86 -8.95 2.60
CA GLN A 123 13.80 -9.12 1.61
C GLN A 123 12.54 -9.75 2.22
N ALA A 124 12.70 -10.76 3.08
CA ALA A 124 11.57 -11.36 3.80
C ALA A 124 10.88 -10.36 4.75
N ALA A 125 11.65 -9.55 5.47
CA ALA A 125 11.09 -8.51 6.34
C ALA A 125 10.35 -7.43 5.54
N THR A 126 10.93 -6.98 4.42
CA THR A 126 10.29 -5.98 3.53
C THR A 126 8.99 -6.52 2.93
N SER A 127 8.99 -7.78 2.48
CA SER A 127 7.78 -8.40 1.93
C SER A 127 6.69 -8.61 3.00
N LEU A 128 7.06 -8.87 4.25
CA LEU A 128 6.11 -8.92 5.37
C LEU A 128 5.44 -7.55 5.59
N ILE A 129 6.22 -6.46 5.54
CA ILE A 129 5.67 -5.10 5.64
C ILE A 129 4.71 -4.83 4.47
N ALA A 130 5.05 -5.30 3.26
CA ALA A 130 4.17 -5.16 2.11
C ALA A 130 2.83 -5.88 2.31
N VAL A 131 2.82 -7.07 2.92
CA VAL A 131 1.59 -7.78 3.31
C VAL A 131 0.75 -6.94 4.28
N TYR A 132 1.37 -6.39 5.33
CA TYR A 132 0.65 -5.53 6.27
C TYR A 132 0.04 -4.30 5.58
N LYS A 133 0.76 -3.68 4.66
CA LYS A 133 0.25 -2.54 3.88
C LYS A 133 -0.91 -2.92 2.97
N ALA A 134 -0.81 -4.03 2.25
CA ALA A 134 -1.85 -4.52 1.35
C ALA A 134 -3.15 -4.90 2.09
N LEU A 135 -3.02 -5.39 3.32
CA LEU A 135 -4.17 -5.69 4.18
C LEU A 135 -4.72 -4.46 4.93
N GLY A 136 -4.22 -3.26 4.64
CA GLY A 136 -4.64 -2.04 5.32
C GLY A 136 -4.11 -1.92 6.75
N GLY A 137 -3.14 -2.72 7.15
CA GLY A 137 -2.51 -2.67 8.47
C GLY A 137 -1.54 -1.49 8.60
N GLY A 138 -1.35 -1.05 9.83
CA GLY A 138 -0.43 0.05 10.14
C GLY A 138 -1.11 1.42 10.26
N TRP A 139 -2.42 1.52 10.10
CA TRP A 139 -3.16 2.72 10.38
C TRP A 139 -3.60 2.74 11.86
N VAL A 140 -2.75 3.31 12.70
CA VAL A 140 -3.13 3.69 14.05
C VAL A 140 -3.80 5.05 13.93
N GLY A 141 -5.09 5.16 14.26
CA GLY A 141 -5.77 6.46 14.32
C GLY A 141 -4.99 7.40 15.23
N SER A 142 -4.95 8.69 14.90
CA SER A 142 -4.24 9.71 15.69
C SER A 142 -4.67 9.74 17.17
N ASP A 143 -5.81 9.17 17.49
CA ASP A 143 -6.36 9.11 18.85
C ASP A 143 -5.73 7.99 19.70
N ASP A 144 -5.27 6.89 19.08
CA ASP A 144 -4.59 5.79 19.78
C ASP A 144 -3.10 6.06 20.03
N ALA A 145 -2.48 6.95 19.25
CA ALA A 145 -1.07 7.31 19.44
C ALA A 145 -0.83 8.01 20.81
N SER A 146 -1.85 8.67 21.36
CA SER A 146 -1.80 9.31 22.69
C SER A 146 -1.91 8.32 23.85
N ALA A 147 -2.51 7.15 23.63
CA ALA A 147 -2.67 6.12 24.67
C ALA A 147 -1.40 5.28 24.90
N VAL A 148 -0.56 5.13 23.87
CA VAL A 148 0.71 4.36 23.97
C VAL A 148 1.84 5.17 24.59
N ALA A 149 1.74 6.50 24.63
CA ALA A 149 2.78 7.41 25.11
C ALA A 149 2.75 7.66 26.64
N THR A 150 1.88 7.01 27.41
CA THR A 150 1.85 7.19 28.87
C THR A 150 2.79 6.15 29.52
N PRO A 151 3.97 6.54 30.03
CA PRO A 151 4.82 5.64 30.81
C PRO A 151 4.10 5.31 32.14
N PRO A 152 4.28 4.11 32.69
CA PRO A 152 3.73 3.77 34.01
C PRO A 152 4.31 4.70 35.06
N SER A 153 3.43 5.33 35.85
CA SER A 153 3.79 6.17 36.98
C SER A 153 4.56 5.36 38.03
N PRO A 154 5.54 5.93 38.73
CA PRO A 154 6.40 5.26 39.72
C PRO A 154 5.63 4.74 40.94
#